data_31e04ca940e9ea654d710be0f6acf062
#
_entry.id   31e04ca940e9ea654d710be0f6acf062
#
_cell.length_a   1.000
_cell.length_b   1.000
_cell.length_c   1.000
_cell.angle_alpha   90.00
_cell.angle_beta   90.00
_cell.angle_gamma   90.00
#
_symmetry.space_group_name_H-M   'P 1'
#
loop_
_entity.id
_entity.type
_entity.pdbx_description
1 polymer ?
#
loop_
_entity_poly.entity_id
_entity_poly.type
_entity_poly.pdbx_seq_one_letter_code
_entity_poly.pdbx_strand_id
1 'polypeptide(L)'
;YRILRKNSTPFDKVHEECGVFGIAAPEGKEISAAHDAYTALFALQHRGQEAAGIAVNKNGVIHCHKDVGLVSAVFNQEILDNMPGSMAIGHVRYSTTGDTRRENAQPISITHVKGNLAVAHNGNLVNAGELRREIELDGGIFRSSNDTEVLVYTIVKERLKCGSIEKAVMNTMHRIEGAYSLVVMSPRKLIAARDPHGFRPLCIGLLDNDCYIFASETCALDALGAKFIRDVEPGEVCVVENGELRSMHCGIECKSSACVFEYIYFARPDSIIDGASVELARQEAGKYLSIEH
;
A
#
# COMPACT_ATOMS: atom_id res chain seq x y z
N TYR A 1 -24.92 32.14 -15.84
CA TYR A 1 -23.73 32.22 -14.97
C TYR A 1 -22.74 31.15 -15.40
N ARG A 2 -21.70 31.56 -16.17
CA ARG A 2 -20.58 30.72 -16.58
C ARG A 2 -19.64 30.61 -15.39
N ILE A 3 -19.56 29.45 -14.75
CA ILE A 3 -18.51 29.12 -13.79
C ILE A 3 -17.20 29.00 -14.59
N LEU A 4 -16.34 30.00 -14.45
CA LEU A 4 -14.97 29.94 -14.93
C LEU A 4 -14.27 28.76 -14.22
N ARG A 5 -14.02 27.68 -14.93
CA ARG A 5 -13.04 26.67 -14.50
C ARG A 5 -11.70 27.40 -14.41
N LYS A 6 -11.17 27.59 -13.22
CA LYS A 6 -9.77 27.94 -13.04
C LYS A 6 -8.96 26.80 -13.66
N ASN A 7 -8.27 27.10 -14.74
CA ASN A 7 -7.20 26.24 -15.23
C ASN A 7 -6.09 26.28 -14.17
N SER A 8 -6.10 25.33 -13.23
CA SER A 8 -4.92 25.05 -12.43
C SER A 8 -3.91 24.39 -13.37
N THR A 9 -2.74 24.97 -13.49
CA THR A 9 -1.63 24.31 -14.17
C THR A 9 -1.25 23.04 -13.39
N PRO A 10 -0.76 21.97 -14.04
CA PRO A 10 -0.42 20.70 -13.36
C PRO A 10 0.60 20.83 -12.22
N PHE A 11 1.22 22.00 -12.07
CA PHE A 11 2.28 22.29 -11.10
C PHE A 11 1.83 23.13 -9.88
N ASP A 12 0.54 23.50 -9.79
CA ASP A 12 0.07 24.46 -8.79
C ASP A 12 -0.25 23.89 -7.40
N LYS A 13 -0.12 22.58 -7.18
CA LYS A 13 -0.31 21.96 -5.85
C LYS A 13 0.67 20.83 -5.63
N VAL A 14 1.39 20.87 -4.53
CA VAL A 14 2.08 19.71 -3.99
C VAL A 14 1.01 18.71 -3.58
N HIS A 15 1.03 17.51 -4.16
CA HIS A 15 0.05 16.46 -3.92
C HIS A 15 0.56 15.52 -2.83
N GLU A 16 -0.34 15.11 -1.94
CA GLU A 16 -0.07 14.04 -0.97
C GLU A 16 -0.02 12.69 -1.70
N GLU A 17 0.50 11.66 -1.01
CA GLU A 17 0.64 10.32 -1.57
C GLU A 17 0.03 9.31 -0.60
N CYS A 18 -0.54 8.23 -1.13
CA CYS A 18 -1.17 7.18 -0.35
C CYS A 18 -0.23 6.52 0.68
N GLY A 19 -0.80 5.88 1.70
CA GLY A 19 -0.09 5.03 2.64
C GLY A 19 -0.66 3.63 2.67
N VAL A 20 0.23 2.62 2.71
CA VAL A 20 -0.12 1.20 2.83
C VAL A 20 0.41 0.61 4.11
N PHE A 21 -0.31 -0.38 4.61
CA PHE A 21 0.04 -1.14 5.81
C PHE A 21 -0.36 -2.60 5.64
N GLY A 22 0.39 -3.51 6.26
CA GLY A 22 0.03 -4.92 6.39
C GLY A 22 0.65 -5.54 7.62
N ILE A 23 -0.09 -6.43 8.28
CA ILE A 23 0.36 -7.20 9.45
C ILE A 23 -0.06 -8.65 9.30
N ALA A 24 0.80 -9.58 9.70
CA ALA A 24 0.50 -11.00 9.77
C ALA A 24 1.08 -11.63 11.02
N ALA A 25 0.23 -12.33 11.78
CA ALA A 25 0.64 -13.13 12.91
C ALA A 25 1.10 -14.53 12.50
N PRO A 26 1.98 -15.18 13.29
CA PRO A 26 2.24 -16.61 13.18
C PRO A 26 0.97 -17.44 13.32
N GLU A 27 0.97 -18.65 12.74
CA GLU A 27 -0.17 -19.55 12.85
C GLU A 27 -0.52 -19.87 14.32
N GLY A 28 -1.81 -19.84 14.62
CA GLY A 28 -2.32 -20.10 15.98
C GLY A 28 -2.20 -18.93 16.95
N LYS A 29 -1.60 -17.81 16.54
CA LYS A 29 -1.48 -16.61 17.38
C LYS A 29 -2.66 -15.67 17.15
N GLU A 30 -3.36 -15.34 18.21
CA GLU A 30 -4.43 -14.34 18.18
C GLU A 30 -3.86 -12.94 18.36
N ILE A 31 -4.28 -12.01 17.50
CA ILE A 31 -3.95 -10.58 17.56
C ILE A 31 -5.20 -9.75 17.23
N SER A 32 -5.14 -8.47 17.55
CA SER A 32 -6.16 -7.50 17.15
C SER A 32 -5.74 -6.81 15.84
N ALA A 33 -5.58 -7.57 14.75
CA ALA A 33 -5.02 -7.08 13.50
C ALA A 33 -5.74 -5.84 12.94
N ALA A 34 -7.06 -5.70 13.17
CA ALA A 34 -7.82 -4.50 12.79
C ALA A 34 -7.38 -3.26 13.59
N HIS A 35 -7.16 -3.40 14.91
CA HIS A 35 -6.72 -2.31 15.78
C HIS A 35 -5.28 -1.90 15.49
N ASP A 36 -4.40 -2.88 15.23
CA ASP A 36 -3.02 -2.61 14.82
C ASP A 36 -3.00 -1.86 13.47
N ALA A 37 -3.82 -2.29 12.51
CA ALA A 37 -3.97 -1.60 11.24
C ALA A 37 -4.54 -0.18 11.41
N TYR A 38 -5.53 0.01 12.27
CA TYR A 38 -6.06 1.33 12.60
C TYR A 38 -4.96 2.26 13.16
N THR A 39 -4.19 1.79 14.14
CA THR A 39 -3.10 2.56 14.76
C THR A 39 -2.04 2.96 13.74
N ALA A 40 -1.62 2.03 12.88
CA ALA A 40 -0.66 2.28 11.83
C ALA A 40 -1.20 3.28 10.77
N LEU A 41 -2.45 3.12 10.34
CA LEU A 41 -3.07 4.04 9.39
C LEU A 41 -3.26 5.44 9.98
N PHE A 42 -3.54 5.55 11.27
CA PHE A 42 -3.60 6.84 11.96
C PHE A 42 -2.23 7.54 11.94
N ALA A 43 -1.14 6.79 12.14
CA ALA A 43 0.22 7.32 12.01
C ALA A 43 0.56 7.71 10.57
N LEU A 44 -0.02 7.05 9.56
CA LEU A 44 0.14 7.33 8.14
C LEU A 44 -0.88 8.34 7.57
N GLN A 45 -1.75 8.93 8.40
CA GLN A 45 -2.85 9.80 7.95
C GLN A 45 -2.37 11.00 7.12
N HIS A 46 -1.17 11.50 7.37
CA HIS A 46 -0.57 12.61 6.61
C HIS A 46 -0.38 12.26 5.12
N ARG A 47 -0.29 10.98 4.77
CA ARG A 47 -0.15 10.51 3.38
C ARG A 47 -1.48 10.51 2.62
N GLY A 48 -2.62 10.37 3.31
CA GLY A 48 -3.92 10.33 2.65
C GLY A 48 -5.06 10.70 3.58
N GLN A 49 -5.87 11.68 3.18
CA GLN A 49 -6.94 12.25 4.01
C GLN A 49 -8.34 12.11 3.39
N GLU A 50 -8.46 11.49 2.21
CA GLU A 50 -9.74 11.41 1.48
C GLU A 50 -10.55 10.16 1.78
N ALA A 51 -9.87 9.04 1.97
CA ALA A 51 -10.51 7.76 2.28
C ALA A 51 -9.56 6.86 3.08
N ALA A 52 -10.13 5.99 3.88
CA ALA A 52 -9.41 4.97 4.62
C ALA A 52 -10.10 3.60 4.51
N GLY A 53 -9.33 2.53 4.63
CA GLY A 53 -9.90 1.19 4.62
C GLY A 53 -8.97 0.16 5.25
N ILE A 54 -9.57 -0.86 5.83
CA ILE A 54 -8.90 -2.03 6.41
C ILE A 54 -9.59 -3.28 5.89
N ALA A 55 -8.80 -4.26 5.47
CA ALA A 55 -9.27 -5.60 5.20
C ALA A 55 -8.59 -6.58 6.15
N VAL A 56 -9.37 -7.46 6.78
CA VAL A 56 -8.90 -8.44 7.77
C VAL A 56 -9.23 -9.83 7.30
N ASN A 57 -8.27 -10.73 7.45
CA ASN A 57 -8.44 -12.14 7.14
C ASN A 57 -8.68 -12.94 8.43
N LYS A 58 -9.82 -13.63 8.46
CA LYS A 58 -10.14 -14.63 9.46
C LYS A 58 -10.35 -15.98 8.78
N ASN A 59 -9.45 -16.92 8.99
CA ASN A 59 -9.55 -18.29 8.45
C ASN A 59 -9.78 -18.35 6.92
N GLY A 60 -9.13 -17.47 6.16
CA GLY A 60 -9.23 -17.40 4.70
C GLY A 60 -10.40 -16.58 4.16
N VAL A 61 -11.27 -16.07 5.03
CA VAL A 61 -12.35 -15.14 4.67
C VAL A 61 -11.88 -13.72 4.93
N ILE A 62 -11.99 -12.86 3.92
CA ILE A 62 -11.59 -11.46 4.01
C ILE A 62 -12.82 -10.58 4.26
N HIS A 63 -12.81 -9.87 5.38
CA HIS A 63 -13.76 -8.81 5.71
C HIS A 63 -13.09 -7.46 5.44
N CYS A 64 -13.75 -6.58 4.70
CA CYS A 64 -13.24 -5.27 4.34
C CYS A 64 -14.22 -4.18 4.77
N HIS A 65 -13.74 -3.23 5.57
CA HIS A 65 -14.45 -1.98 5.86
C HIS A 65 -13.63 -0.81 5.31
N LYS A 66 -14.28 0.07 4.55
CA LYS A 66 -13.65 1.25 3.95
C LYS A 66 -14.70 2.31 3.64
N ASP A 67 -14.31 3.56 3.76
CA ASP A 67 -15.17 4.68 3.39
C ASP A 67 -14.35 5.95 3.08
N VAL A 68 -15.04 6.98 2.66
CA VAL A 68 -14.50 8.33 2.46
C VAL A 68 -14.37 9.00 3.83
N GLY A 69 -13.21 9.59 4.10
CA GLY A 69 -12.92 10.31 5.33
C GLY A 69 -11.59 9.93 5.97
N LEU A 70 -11.29 10.62 7.05
CA LEU A 70 -10.12 10.33 7.89
C LEU A 70 -10.27 8.98 8.60
N VAL A 71 -9.16 8.36 8.97
CA VAL A 71 -9.14 7.07 9.67
C VAL A 71 -10.06 7.08 10.90
N SER A 72 -10.02 8.16 11.72
CA SER A 72 -10.86 8.31 12.90
C SER A 72 -12.34 8.55 12.61
N ALA A 73 -12.69 8.95 11.39
CA ALA A 73 -14.08 9.12 10.96
C ALA A 73 -14.67 7.84 10.35
N VAL A 74 -13.82 7.04 9.67
CA VAL A 74 -14.20 5.79 9.02
C VAL A 74 -14.31 4.64 10.01
N PHE A 75 -13.47 4.62 11.05
CA PHE A 75 -13.40 3.54 12.02
C PHE A 75 -13.77 4.03 13.43
N ASN A 76 -14.50 3.19 14.14
CA ASN A 76 -14.78 3.30 15.56
C ASN A 76 -14.53 1.95 16.23
N GLN A 77 -14.60 1.91 17.57
CA GLN A 77 -14.36 0.70 18.34
C GLN A 77 -15.24 -0.48 17.92
N GLU A 78 -16.54 -0.24 17.72
CA GLU A 78 -17.51 -1.27 17.33
C GLU A 78 -17.16 -1.91 15.97
N ILE A 79 -16.77 -1.09 14.98
CA ILE A 79 -16.34 -1.58 13.65
C ILE A 79 -15.09 -2.45 13.79
N LEU A 80 -14.09 -1.99 14.55
CA LEU A 80 -12.82 -2.72 14.74
C LEU A 80 -13.02 -4.03 15.48
N ASP A 81 -13.84 -4.04 16.52
CA ASP A 81 -14.16 -5.25 17.30
C ASP A 81 -14.93 -6.30 16.47
N ASN A 82 -15.70 -5.84 15.48
CA ASN A 82 -16.41 -6.72 14.54
C ASN A 82 -15.55 -7.19 13.35
N MET A 83 -14.24 -6.86 13.35
CA MET A 83 -13.27 -7.31 12.34
C MET A 83 -12.17 -8.19 12.93
N PRO A 84 -12.50 -9.35 13.54
CA PRO A 84 -11.49 -10.24 14.10
C PRO A 84 -10.68 -10.94 13.01
N GLY A 85 -9.39 -11.19 13.27
CA GLY A 85 -8.50 -11.93 12.38
C GLY A 85 -7.03 -11.81 12.78
N SER A 86 -6.19 -12.64 12.17
CA SER A 86 -4.75 -12.73 12.44
C SER A 86 -3.87 -12.07 11.37
N MET A 87 -4.49 -11.53 10.33
CA MET A 87 -3.81 -10.83 9.24
C MET A 87 -4.69 -9.67 8.78
N ALA A 88 -4.09 -8.50 8.56
CA ALA A 88 -4.79 -7.34 8.04
C ALA A 88 -3.93 -6.56 7.06
N ILE A 89 -4.60 -5.88 6.11
CA ILE A 89 -4.00 -4.82 5.30
C ILE A 89 -4.82 -3.55 5.41
N GLY A 90 -4.15 -2.41 5.33
CA GLY A 90 -4.77 -1.10 5.44
C GLY A 90 -4.27 -0.12 4.40
N HIS A 91 -5.08 0.92 4.16
CA HIS A 91 -4.78 1.96 3.20
C HIS A 91 -5.36 3.31 3.64
N VAL A 92 -4.58 4.36 3.47
CA VAL A 92 -5.04 5.76 3.48
C VAL A 92 -4.84 6.34 2.09
N ARG A 93 -5.91 6.97 1.56
CA ARG A 93 -5.97 7.40 0.17
C ARG A 93 -5.85 8.90 0.03
N TYR A 94 -5.02 9.31 -0.94
CA TYR A 94 -5.09 10.58 -1.63
C TYR A 94 -5.37 10.33 -3.12
N SER A 95 -6.25 11.11 -3.76
CA SER A 95 -6.66 10.88 -5.15
C SER A 95 -5.59 11.34 -6.14
N THR A 96 -4.81 10.42 -6.65
CA THR A 96 -3.98 10.62 -7.85
C THR A 96 -4.77 10.27 -9.12
N THR A 97 -5.64 9.27 -9.03
CA THR A 97 -6.48 8.77 -10.13
C THR A 97 -7.86 8.39 -9.61
N GLY A 98 -8.91 8.86 -10.30
CA GLY A 98 -10.31 8.56 -9.99
C GLY A 98 -10.97 9.54 -9.01
N ASP A 99 -12.31 9.48 -8.93
CA ASP A 99 -13.12 10.34 -8.05
C ASP A 99 -13.00 9.93 -6.59
N THR A 100 -13.30 10.88 -5.69
CA THR A 100 -13.44 10.61 -4.24
C THR A 100 -14.78 9.92 -3.97
N ARG A 101 -14.83 8.60 -4.23
CA ARG A 101 -15.97 7.73 -3.96
C ARG A 101 -15.51 6.53 -3.15
N ARG A 102 -16.45 5.93 -2.40
CA ARG A 102 -16.20 4.73 -1.61
C ARG A 102 -15.67 3.55 -2.44
N GLU A 103 -16.13 3.42 -3.68
CA GLU A 103 -15.68 2.37 -4.62
C GLU A 103 -14.19 2.47 -4.93
N ASN A 104 -13.66 3.70 -4.94
CA ASN A 104 -12.23 3.98 -5.18
C ASN A 104 -11.37 3.87 -3.92
N ALA A 105 -11.98 3.78 -2.73
CA ALA A 105 -11.24 3.53 -1.50
C ALA A 105 -10.61 2.13 -1.54
N GLN A 106 -9.44 2.00 -0.93
CA GLN A 106 -8.71 0.75 -0.82
C GLN A 106 -8.72 0.25 0.64
N PRO A 107 -8.47 -1.04 0.90
CA PRO A 107 -8.07 -2.10 -0.04
C PRO A 107 -9.17 -2.48 -1.04
N ILE A 108 -8.76 -2.95 -2.22
CA ILE A 108 -9.68 -3.61 -3.16
C ILE A 108 -9.68 -5.10 -2.85
N SER A 109 -10.85 -5.64 -2.48
CA SER A 109 -11.01 -7.05 -2.15
C SER A 109 -11.94 -7.75 -3.14
N ILE A 110 -11.57 -8.96 -3.54
CA ILE A 110 -12.32 -9.81 -4.45
C ILE A 110 -12.31 -11.26 -3.99
N THR A 111 -13.29 -12.01 -4.46
CA THR A 111 -13.33 -13.47 -4.35
C THR A 111 -13.23 -14.07 -5.74
N HIS A 112 -12.33 -15.04 -5.92
CA HIS A 112 -12.16 -15.73 -7.18
C HIS A 112 -11.93 -17.24 -6.93
N VAL A 113 -11.87 -18.05 -8.01
CA VAL A 113 -11.82 -19.52 -7.93
C VAL A 113 -10.64 -20.08 -7.09
N LYS A 114 -9.58 -19.30 -6.87
CA LYS A 114 -8.44 -19.70 -6.02
C LYS A 114 -8.52 -19.14 -4.59
N GLY A 115 -9.63 -18.51 -4.21
CA GLY A 115 -9.88 -17.94 -2.88
C GLY A 115 -10.00 -16.41 -2.88
N ASN A 116 -9.94 -15.83 -1.70
CA ASN A 116 -10.06 -14.39 -1.51
C ASN A 116 -8.71 -13.70 -1.74
N LEU A 117 -8.76 -12.46 -2.19
CA LEU A 117 -7.62 -11.58 -2.41
C LEU A 117 -7.99 -10.16 -1.99
N ALA A 118 -7.09 -9.48 -1.29
CA ALA A 118 -7.19 -8.05 -1.05
C ALA A 118 -5.85 -7.37 -1.36
N VAL A 119 -5.89 -6.18 -1.93
CA VAL A 119 -4.70 -5.42 -2.36
C VAL A 119 -4.82 -3.97 -1.92
N ALA A 120 -3.76 -3.46 -1.31
CA ALA A 120 -3.51 -2.05 -1.05
C ALA A 120 -2.30 -1.59 -1.88
N HIS A 121 -2.43 -0.44 -2.51
CA HIS A 121 -1.47 0.10 -3.48
C HIS A 121 -1.19 1.58 -3.16
N ASN A 122 0.08 1.89 -2.94
CA ASN A 122 0.60 3.26 -2.93
C ASN A 122 1.37 3.50 -4.21
N GLY A 123 0.89 4.39 -5.05
CA GLY A 123 1.52 4.76 -6.31
C GLY A 123 0.54 5.02 -7.44
N ASN A 124 1.04 4.92 -8.68
CA ASN A 124 0.24 5.14 -9.88
C ASN A 124 0.79 4.31 -11.05
N LEU A 125 -0.08 3.60 -11.75
CA LEU A 125 0.26 2.81 -12.93
C LEU A 125 0.06 3.65 -14.19
N VAL A 126 1.13 3.84 -14.97
CA VAL A 126 1.08 4.64 -16.20
C VAL A 126 0.38 3.91 -17.36
N ASN A 127 0.39 2.57 -17.36
CA ASN A 127 -0.28 1.73 -18.35
C ASN A 127 -1.63 1.16 -17.89
N ALA A 128 -2.21 1.69 -16.79
CA ALA A 128 -3.48 1.20 -16.25
C ALA A 128 -4.62 1.22 -17.27
N GLY A 129 -4.70 2.26 -18.13
CA GLY A 129 -5.74 2.40 -19.16
C GLY A 129 -5.66 1.30 -20.23
N GLU A 130 -4.46 0.92 -20.64
CA GLU A 130 -4.22 -0.14 -21.61
C GLU A 130 -4.59 -1.51 -21.05
N LEU A 131 -4.09 -1.82 -19.84
CA LEU A 131 -4.41 -3.07 -19.14
C LEU A 131 -5.91 -3.18 -18.85
N ARG A 132 -6.56 -2.08 -18.47
CA ARG A 132 -8.02 -2.04 -18.25
C ARG A 132 -8.78 -2.45 -19.50
N ARG A 133 -8.42 -1.85 -20.64
CA ARG A 133 -9.06 -2.16 -21.92
C ARG A 133 -8.86 -3.63 -22.34
N GLU A 134 -7.67 -4.18 -22.13
CA GLU A 134 -7.41 -5.61 -22.35
C GLU A 134 -8.35 -6.49 -21.49
N ILE A 135 -8.47 -6.17 -20.20
CA ILE A 135 -9.31 -6.93 -19.27
C ILE A 135 -10.79 -6.81 -19.64
N GLU A 136 -11.28 -5.61 -20.02
CA GLU A 136 -12.66 -5.39 -20.44
C GLU A 136 -13.01 -6.18 -21.72
N LEU A 137 -12.09 -6.26 -22.68
CA LEU A 137 -12.27 -7.08 -23.90
C LEU A 137 -12.31 -8.58 -23.60
N ASP A 138 -11.67 -9.02 -22.53
CA ASP A 138 -11.76 -10.40 -22.02
C ASP A 138 -13.00 -10.65 -21.11
N GLY A 139 -13.91 -9.67 -21.00
CA GLY A 139 -15.15 -9.77 -20.22
C GLY A 139 -15.02 -9.33 -18.76
N GLY A 140 -13.93 -8.67 -18.37
CA GLY A 140 -13.77 -8.08 -17.03
C GLY A 140 -14.72 -6.90 -16.81
N ILE A 141 -15.33 -6.83 -15.63
CA ILE A 141 -16.27 -5.76 -15.25
C ILE A 141 -15.68 -4.99 -14.07
N PHE A 142 -15.37 -3.73 -14.29
CA PHE A 142 -14.83 -2.84 -13.26
C PHE A 142 -15.95 -2.12 -12.50
N ARG A 143 -15.73 -1.93 -11.20
CA ARG A 143 -16.64 -1.22 -10.29
C ARG A 143 -16.11 0.16 -9.90
N SER A 144 -14.83 0.39 -10.09
CA SER A 144 -14.14 1.62 -9.75
C SER A 144 -13.37 2.19 -10.94
N SER A 145 -12.95 3.44 -10.84
CA SER A 145 -11.99 4.05 -11.77
C SER A 145 -10.53 3.95 -11.29
N ASN A 146 -10.29 3.26 -10.17
CA ASN A 146 -9.00 3.12 -9.54
C ASN A 146 -8.11 2.13 -10.34
N ASP A 147 -6.84 2.48 -10.53
CA ASP A 147 -5.83 1.61 -11.15
C ASP A 147 -5.53 0.35 -10.32
N THR A 148 -5.74 0.41 -9.00
CA THR A 148 -5.62 -0.76 -8.12
C THR A 148 -6.59 -1.88 -8.48
N GLU A 149 -7.77 -1.58 -9.02
CA GLU A 149 -8.68 -2.63 -9.48
C GLU A 149 -8.13 -3.33 -10.72
N VAL A 150 -7.47 -2.59 -11.62
CA VAL A 150 -6.73 -3.16 -12.77
C VAL A 150 -5.62 -4.08 -12.28
N LEU A 151 -4.86 -3.65 -11.26
CA LEU A 151 -3.82 -4.45 -10.63
C LEU A 151 -4.37 -5.76 -10.07
N VAL A 152 -5.49 -5.71 -9.33
CA VAL A 152 -6.17 -6.89 -8.77
C VAL A 152 -6.54 -7.88 -9.86
N TYR A 153 -7.18 -7.42 -10.95
CA TYR A 153 -7.52 -8.29 -12.08
C TYR A 153 -6.28 -8.89 -12.76
N THR A 154 -5.21 -8.11 -12.91
CA THR A 154 -3.95 -8.59 -13.47
C THR A 154 -3.33 -9.70 -12.61
N ILE A 155 -3.27 -9.50 -11.28
CA ILE A 155 -2.80 -10.52 -10.34
C ILE A 155 -3.65 -11.80 -10.45
N VAL A 156 -4.97 -11.68 -10.54
CA VAL A 156 -5.87 -12.84 -10.68
C VAL A 156 -5.63 -13.57 -12.00
N LYS A 157 -5.51 -12.85 -13.13
CA LYS A 157 -5.19 -13.47 -14.45
C LYS A 157 -3.86 -14.25 -14.37
N GLU A 158 -2.83 -13.69 -13.75
CA GLU A 158 -1.55 -14.38 -13.55
C GLU A 158 -1.67 -15.54 -12.55
N ARG A 159 -2.49 -15.40 -11.48
CA ARG A 159 -2.72 -16.47 -10.50
C ARG A 159 -3.42 -17.70 -11.10
N LEU A 160 -4.24 -17.52 -12.12
CA LEU A 160 -4.87 -18.64 -12.84
C LEU A 160 -3.86 -19.43 -13.68
N LYS A 161 -2.75 -18.79 -14.13
CA LYS A 161 -1.72 -19.40 -14.95
C LYS A 161 -0.59 -20.06 -14.13
N CYS A 162 -0.43 -19.68 -12.86
CA CYS A 162 0.69 -20.15 -12.03
C CYS A 162 0.26 -20.79 -10.72
N GLY A 163 1.21 -21.52 -10.07
CA GLY A 163 0.94 -22.33 -8.89
C GLY A 163 0.75 -21.56 -7.59
N SER A 164 1.31 -20.33 -7.46
CA SER A 164 1.32 -19.58 -6.21
C SER A 164 0.99 -18.10 -6.41
N ILE A 165 0.54 -17.45 -5.34
CA ILE A 165 0.16 -16.02 -5.40
C ILE A 165 1.40 -15.13 -5.51
N GLU A 166 2.49 -15.44 -4.83
CA GLU A 166 3.74 -14.69 -4.94
C GLU A 166 4.29 -14.72 -6.36
N LYS A 167 4.20 -15.86 -7.06
CA LYS A 167 4.57 -15.94 -8.48
C LYS A 167 3.63 -15.11 -9.36
N ALA A 168 2.34 -15.07 -9.04
CA ALA A 168 1.39 -14.21 -9.74
C ALA A 168 1.72 -12.72 -9.55
N VAL A 169 2.11 -12.30 -8.35
CA VAL A 169 2.57 -10.93 -8.09
C VAL A 169 3.81 -10.61 -8.90
N MET A 170 4.83 -11.48 -8.88
CA MET A 170 6.05 -11.30 -9.69
C MET A 170 5.74 -11.20 -11.20
N ASN A 171 4.90 -12.10 -11.72
CA ASN A 171 4.49 -12.04 -13.13
C ASN A 171 3.73 -10.73 -13.45
N THR A 172 2.92 -10.25 -12.50
CA THR A 172 2.23 -8.96 -12.65
C THR A 172 3.22 -7.81 -12.73
N MET A 173 4.31 -7.82 -11.95
CA MET A 173 5.35 -6.79 -12.00
C MET A 173 6.00 -6.65 -13.38
N HIS A 174 6.02 -7.72 -14.21
CA HIS A 174 6.47 -7.65 -15.60
C HIS A 174 5.46 -7.05 -16.57
N ARG A 175 4.22 -6.81 -16.13
CA ARG A 175 3.13 -6.29 -16.96
C ARG A 175 2.74 -4.87 -16.64
N ILE A 176 2.89 -4.47 -15.38
CA ILE A 176 2.54 -3.15 -14.90
C ILE A 176 3.73 -2.20 -15.02
N GLU A 177 3.46 -0.95 -15.37
CA GLU A 177 4.45 0.12 -15.47
C GLU A 177 4.05 1.27 -14.55
N GLY A 178 5.01 1.83 -13.83
CA GLY A 178 4.78 2.96 -12.94
C GLY A 178 5.47 2.83 -11.59
N ALA A 179 5.09 3.73 -10.68
CA ALA A 179 5.56 3.71 -9.30
C ALA A 179 4.57 2.95 -8.43
N TYR A 180 5.02 1.98 -7.65
CA TYR A 180 4.14 1.25 -6.75
C TYR A 180 4.84 0.62 -5.56
N SER A 181 4.17 0.68 -4.41
CA SER A 181 4.38 -0.21 -3.28
C SER A 181 3.07 -0.93 -2.99
N LEU A 182 3.11 -2.26 -2.97
CA LEU A 182 1.94 -3.12 -2.87
C LEU A 182 1.95 -3.90 -1.57
N VAL A 183 0.78 -4.00 -0.94
CA VAL A 183 0.52 -4.98 0.11
C VAL A 183 -0.66 -5.85 -0.33
N VAL A 184 -0.41 -7.14 -0.46
CA VAL A 184 -1.35 -8.13 -0.99
C VAL A 184 -1.64 -9.17 0.07
N MET A 185 -2.91 -9.39 0.37
CA MET A 185 -3.35 -10.38 1.34
C MET A 185 -4.15 -11.48 0.64
N SER A 186 -3.73 -12.71 0.84
CA SER A 186 -4.43 -13.93 0.42
C SER A 186 -4.88 -14.73 1.65
N PRO A 187 -5.58 -15.87 1.50
CA PRO A 187 -6.03 -16.65 2.66
C PRO A 187 -4.95 -17.10 3.64
N ARG A 188 -3.69 -17.21 3.22
CA ARG A 188 -2.58 -17.71 4.06
C ARG A 188 -1.31 -16.87 4.00
N LYS A 189 -1.23 -15.88 3.12
CA LYS A 189 0.00 -15.12 2.88
C LYS A 189 -0.26 -13.64 2.88
N LEU A 190 0.62 -12.92 3.55
CA LEU A 190 0.80 -11.48 3.39
C LEU A 190 2.02 -11.25 2.50
N ILE A 191 1.86 -10.45 1.47
CA ILE A 191 2.89 -10.20 0.46
C ILE A 191 3.09 -8.69 0.35
N ALA A 192 4.35 -8.28 0.34
CA ALA A 192 4.74 -6.90 0.02
C ALA A 192 5.58 -6.92 -1.25
N ALA A 193 5.38 -5.96 -2.15
CA ALA A 193 6.18 -5.83 -3.36
C ALA A 193 6.47 -4.35 -3.63
N ARG A 194 7.71 -4.05 -4.03
CA ARG A 194 8.16 -2.70 -4.37
C ARG A 194 8.56 -2.64 -5.84
N ASP A 195 8.22 -1.55 -6.53
CA ASP A 195 8.54 -1.40 -7.95
C ASP A 195 10.05 -1.50 -8.23
N PRO A 196 10.47 -1.86 -9.48
CA PRO A 196 11.88 -2.06 -9.81
C PRO A 196 12.77 -0.82 -9.63
N HIS A 197 12.19 0.36 -9.51
CA HIS A 197 12.93 1.60 -9.28
C HIS A 197 12.88 2.05 -7.82
N GLY A 198 12.03 1.44 -6.98
CA GLY A 198 11.85 1.82 -5.59
C GLY A 198 11.33 3.25 -5.41
N PHE A 199 10.45 3.71 -6.32
CA PHE A 199 9.93 5.07 -6.27
C PHE A 199 9.18 5.35 -4.96
N ARG A 200 8.34 4.40 -4.52
CA ARG A 200 7.57 4.54 -3.28
C ARG A 200 8.22 3.76 -2.15
N PRO A 201 8.24 4.33 -0.94
CA PRO A 201 8.86 3.66 0.21
C PRO A 201 8.00 2.48 0.68
N LEU A 202 8.68 1.46 1.21
CA LEU A 202 8.06 0.32 1.85
C LEU A 202 9.07 -0.32 2.81
N CYS A 203 8.72 -0.45 4.08
CA CYS A 203 9.59 -1.01 5.11
C CYS A 203 9.01 -2.24 5.79
N ILE A 204 9.89 -3.00 6.45
CA ILE A 204 9.57 -4.23 7.17
C ILE A 204 9.82 -3.99 8.66
N GLY A 205 8.84 -4.34 9.48
CA GLY A 205 8.94 -4.36 10.94
C GLY A 205 8.59 -5.71 11.54
N LEU A 206 8.99 -5.91 12.78
CA LEU A 206 8.67 -7.08 13.57
C LEU A 206 8.23 -6.65 14.98
N LEU A 207 7.07 -7.09 15.40
CA LEU A 207 6.61 -6.94 16.79
C LEU A 207 7.24 -7.99 17.69
N ASP A 208 7.31 -7.72 18.97
CA ASP A 208 7.81 -8.66 20.00
C ASP A 208 7.03 -9.99 20.04
N ASN A 209 5.84 -9.98 19.47
CA ASN A 209 5.00 -11.17 19.34
C ASN A 209 5.21 -11.92 18.02
N ASP A 210 6.31 -11.74 17.31
CA ASP A 210 6.70 -12.36 16.02
C ASP A 210 5.75 -12.04 14.86
N CYS A 211 4.95 -10.97 14.96
CA CYS A 211 4.12 -10.50 13.84
C CYS A 211 4.95 -9.61 12.92
N TYR A 212 5.03 -9.99 11.65
CA TYR A 212 5.65 -9.16 10.61
C TYR A 212 4.71 -8.05 10.18
N ILE A 213 5.31 -6.88 9.95
CA ILE A 213 4.63 -5.67 9.47
C ILE A 213 5.30 -5.19 8.18
N PHE A 214 4.46 -4.74 7.24
CA PHE A 214 4.84 -3.91 6.10
C PHE A 214 4.17 -2.55 6.20
N ALA A 215 4.91 -1.46 5.99
CA ALA A 215 4.38 -0.11 6.05
C ALA A 215 5.07 0.82 5.06
N SER A 216 4.37 1.86 4.61
CA SER A 216 4.96 2.89 3.76
C SER A 216 6.08 3.65 4.47
N GLU A 217 5.97 3.86 5.79
CA GLU A 217 6.94 4.62 6.59
C GLU A 217 7.19 3.98 7.95
N THR A 218 8.39 4.22 8.50
CA THR A 218 8.78 3.72 9.83
C THR A 218 7.95 4.30 10.96
N CYS A 219 7.36 5.49 10.81
CA CYS A 219 6.48 6.08 11.82
C CYS A 219 5.26 5.19 12.15
N ALA A 220 4.82 4.34 11.23
CA ALA A 220 3.78 3.35 11.50
C ALA A 220 4.29 2.18 12.35
N LEU A 221 5.56 1.80 12.19
CA LEU A 221 6.22 0.81 13.04
C LEU A 221 6.39 1.34 14.47
N ASP A 222 6.84 2.59 14.60
CA ASP A 222 7.05 3.25 15.89
C ASP A 222 5.73 3.37 16.66
N ALA A 223 4.63 3.71 15.98
CA ALA A 223 3.30 3.79 16.59
C ALA A 223 2.80 2.46 17.16
N LEU A 224 3.28 1.33 16.63
CA LEU A 224 2.98 -0.02 17.10
C LEU A 224 4.03 -0.58 18.07
N GLY A 225 5.14 0.12 18.29
CA GLY A 225 6.28 -0.38 19.04
C GLY A 225 7.01 -1.53 18.32
N ALA A 226 6.93 -1.60 17.00
CA ALA A 226 7.59 -2.62 16.21
C ALA A 226 9.05 -2.26 15.93
N LYS A 227 9.93 -3.26 15.97
CA LYS A 227 11.31 -3.11 15.58
C LYS A 227 11.43 -3.00 14.06
N PHE A 228 12.05 -1.93 13.55
CA PHE A 228 12.45 -1.83 12.15
C PHE A 228 13.49 -2.90 11.80
N ILE A 229 13.27 -3.63 10.73
CA ILE A 229 14.21 -4.65 10.21
C ILE A 229 15.01 -4.05 9.06
N ARG A 230 14.34 -3.63 7.99
CA ARG A 230 14.92 -3.01 6.80
C ARG A 230 13.84 -2.46 5.87
N ASP A 231 14.24 -1.72 4.88
CA ASP A 231 13.39 -1.40 3.74
C ASP A 231 13.24 -2.60 2.80
N VAL A 232 12.14 -2.63 2.05
CA VAL A 232 11.95 -3.56 0.92
C VAL A 232 12.76 -3.03 -0.25
N GLU A 233 13.59 -3.87 -0.86
CA GLU A 233 14.45 -3.46 -1.97
C GLU A 233 13.65 -3.22 -3.26
N PRO A 234 14.16 -2.37 -4.19
CA PRO A 234 13.56 -2.23 -5.52
C PRO A 234 13.44 -3.59 -6.23
N GLY A 235 12.24 -3.90 -6.75
CA GLY A 235 11.96 -5.18 -7.43
C GLY A 235 11.81 -6.38 -6.52
N GLU A 236 11.84 -6.18 -5.21
CA GLU A 236 11.68 -7.25 -4.24
C GLU A 236 10.21 -7.58 -3.97
N VAL A 237 9.95 -8.87 -3.75
CA VAL A 237 8.68 -9.43 -3.27
C VAL A 237 8.94 -10.19 -1.98
N CYS A 238 8.46 -9.65 -0.88
CA CYS A 238 8.50 -10.26 0.45
C CYS A 238 7.21 -11.02 0.72
N VAL A 239 7.30 -12.20 1.30
CA VAL A 239 6.17 -13.08 1.61
C VAL A 239 6.26 -13.50 3.06
N VAL A 240 5.22 -13.23 3.82
CA VAL A 240 5.00 -13.77 5.16
C VAL A 240 3.98 -14.90 5.08
N GLU A 241 4.37 -16.08 5.51
CA GLU A 241 3.53 -17.27 5.60
C GLU A 241 3.89 -18.03 6.88
N ASN A 242 2.90 -18.30 7.74
CA ASN A 242 3.07 -19.03 9.01
C ASN A 242 4.12 -18.42 9.94
N GLY A 243 4.26 -17.10 9.97
CA GLY A 243 5.26 -16.40 10.80
C GLY A 243 6.68 -16.41 10.21
N GLU A 244 6.88 -16.90 9.01
CA GLU A 244 8.18 -16.88 8.31
C GLU A 244 8.18 -15.83 7.20
N LEU A 245 9.22 -14.99 7.17
CA LEU A 245 9.47 -14.03 6.11
C LEU A 245 10.39 -14.64 5.06
N ARG A 246 9.96 -14.65 3.81
CA ARG A 246 10.77 -15.01 2.65
C ARG A 246 10.88 -13.85 1.68
N SER A 247 12.01 -13.71 1.04
CA SER A 247 12.26 -12.68 0.02
C SER A 247 12.55 -13.32 -1.33
N MET A 248 12.04 -12.71 -2.39
CA MET A 248 12.27 -13.08 -3.78
C MET A 248 12.44 -11.81 -4.60
N HIS A 249 13.16 -11.90 -5.71
CA HIS A 249 13.32 -10.78 -6.64
C HIS A 249 12.55 -11.04 -7.94
N CYS A 250 11.92 -10.00 -8.48
CA CYS A 250 11.10 -10.13 -9.69
C CYS A 250 11.89 -10.49 -10.96
N GLY A 251 13.23 -10.35 -10.93
CA GLY A 251 14.09 -10.65 -12.10
C GLY A 251 14.15 -9.52 -13.13
N ILE A 252 13.56 -8.37 -12.86
CA ILE A 252 13.70 -7.16 -13.66
C ILE A 252 14.98 -6.44 -13.23
N GLU A 253 15.72 -5.85 -14.18
CA GLU A 253 16.85 -4.98 -13.83
C GLU A 253 16.37 -3.81 -12.99
N CYS A 254 16.94 -3.64 -11.80
CA CYS A 254 16.53 -2.66 -10.83
C CYS A 254 17.57 -1.56 -10.69
N LYS A 255 17.11 -0.31 -10.77
CA LYS A 255 17.93 0.87 -10.49
C LYS A 255 17.19 1.73 -9.49
N SER A 256 17.73 1.88 -8.29
CA SER A 256 17.14 2.76 -7.28
C SER A 256 16.99 4.18 -7.82
N SER A 257 15.78 4.70 -7.75
CA SER A 257 15.36 6.02 -8.23
C SER A 257 14.29 6.57 -7.27
N ALA A 258 14.59 6.55 -5.97
CA ALA A 258 13.65 7.01 -4.94
C ALA A 258 13.15 8.43 -5.23
N CYS A 259 11.87 8.66 -4.97
CA CYS A 259 11.25 9.96 -5.18
C CYS A 259 11.76 10.96 -4.13
N VAL A 260 12.44 12.01 -4.57
CA VAL A 260 12.97 13.06 -3.67
C VAL A 260 11.87 13.78 -2.89
N PHE A 261 10.65 13.84 -3.39
CA PHE A 261 9.50 14.44 -2.69
C PHE A 261 9.12 13.71 -1.41
N GLU A 262 9.49 12.44 -1.25
CA GLU A 262 9.34 11.74 0.02
C GLU A 262 10.11 12.47 1.14
N TYR A 263 11.34 12.92 0.86
CA TYR A 263 12.14 13.68 1.83
C TYR A 263 11.73 15.15 1.95
N ILE A 264 11.27 15.76 0.88
CA ILE A 264 10.90 17.19 0.88
C ILE A 264 9.54 17.41 1.54
N TYR A 265 8.54 16.57 1.23
CA TYR A 265 7.16 16.87 1.58
C TYR A 265 6.35 15.68 2.10
N PHE A 266 6.37 14.49 1.44
CA PHE A 266 5.39 13.44 1.74
C PHE A 266 5.57 12.79 3.11
N ALA A 267 6.79 12.33 3.41
CA ALA A 267 7.06 11.57 4.62
C ALA A 267 7.04 12.43 5.89
N ARG A 268 6.71 11.81 7.01
CA ARG A 268 6.86 12.45 8.32
C ARG A 268 8.34 12.69 8.65
N PRO A 269 8.67 13.80 9.35
CA PRO A 269 10.05 14.09 9.71
C PRO A 269 10.75 13.00 10.53
N ASP A 270 9.98 12.30 11.38
CA ASP A 270 10.47 11.21 12.23
C ASP A 270 10.67 9.88 11.50
N SER A 271 10.31 9.80 10.21
CA SER A 271 10.52 8.60 9.41
C SER A 271 11.95 8.45 8.88
N ILE A 272 12.35 7.18 8.71
CA ILE A 272 13.57 6.77 8.00
C ILE A 272 13.13 6.07 6.71
N ILE A 273 13.67 6.48 5.57
CA ILE A 273 13.39 5.92 4.25
C ILE A 273 14.70 5.58 3.56
N ASP A 274 14.86 4.36 3.08
CA ASP A 274 16.07 3.88 2.39
C ASP A 274 17.36 4.22 3.17
N GLY A 275 17.30 4.10 4.50
CA GLY A 275 18.42 4.36 5.42
C GLY A 275 18.69 5.84 5.70
N ALA A 276 17.93 6.78 5.16
CA ALA A 276 18.11 8.22 5.41
C ALA A 276 16.98 8.80 6.27
N SER A 277 17.36 9.62 7.26
CA SER A 277 16.40 10.37 8.09
C SER A 277 15.79 11.51 7.29
N VAL A 278 14.46 11.56 7.26
CA VAL A 278 13.68 12.62 6.60
C VAL A 278 13.98 13.98 7.25
N GLU A 279 14.06 14.03 8.58
CA GLU A 279 14.37 15.26 9.31
C GLU A 279 15.76 15.81 8.96
N LEU A 280 16.79 14.95 8.99
CA LEU A 280 18.15 15.38 8.63
C LEU A 280 18.24 15.86 7.18
N ALA A 281 17.56 15.20 6.26
CA ALA A 281 17.50 15.62 4.85
C ALA A 281 16.89 17.03 4.72
N ARG A 282 15.81 17.32 5.46
CA ARG A 282 15.17 18.67 5.48
C ARG A 282 16.05 19.72 6.15
N GLN A 283 16.76 19.37 7.21
CA GLN A 283 17.70 20.28 7.86
C GLN A 283 18.86 20.65 6.92
N GLU A 284 19.44 19.67 6.20
CA GLU A 284 20.48 19.93 5.21
C GLU A 284 19.97 20.81 4.05
N ALA A 285 18.77 20.53 3.52
CA ALA A 285 18.14 21.38 2.51
C ALA A 285 17.96 22.83 3.00
N GLY A 286 17.55 23.02 4.26
CA GLY A 286 17.45 24.35 4.89
C GLY A 286 18.77 25.08 5.00
N LYS A 287 19.88 24.38 5.33
CA LYS A 287 21.21 24.97 5.34
C LYS A 287 21.64 25.48 3.97
N TYR A 288 21.45 24.68 2.92
CA TYR A 288 21.79 25.12 1.57
C TYR A 288 20.93 26.30 1.11
N LEU A 289 19.65 26.28 1.43
CA LEU A 289 18.75 27.40 1.12
C LEU A 289 19.19 28.71 1.79
N SER A 290 19.66 28.64 3.04
CA SER A 290 20.17 29.82 3.78
C SER A 290 21.53 30.35 3.26
N ILE A 291 22.25 29.59 2.45
CA ILE A 291 23.50 30.02 1.79
C ILE A 291 23.19 30.74 0.46
N GLU A 292 22.09 30.32 -0.20
CA GLU A 292 21.69 30.91 -1.49
C GLU A 292 20.88 32.20 -1.33
N HIS A 293 20.24 32.41 -0.19
CA HIS A 293 19.38 33.56 0.13
C HIS A 293 19.75 34.24 1.45
#